data_c10e5dc4aa65615bb70ca7dcb77c11e1
#
_entry.id   c10e5dc4aa65615bb70ca7dcb77c11e1
#
_cell.length_a   1.000
_cell.length_b   1.000
_cell.length_c   1.000
_cell.angle_alpha   90.00
_cell.angle_beta   90.00
_cell.angle_gamma   90.00
#
_symmetry.space_group_name_H-M   'P 1'
#
loop_
_entity.id
_entity.type
_entity.pdbx_description
1 polymer ?
#
loop_
_entity_poly.entity_id
_entity_poly.type
_entity_poly.pdbx_seq_one_letter_code
_entity_poly.pdbx_strand_id
1 'polypeptide(L)'
;SNPNPKQAYETATKGIEFMTRQAKIGKPFFLQISQYGGRSALDAKSETMETMRQRVGRRDDRFIGAAAVALDMDINIGRILDTLDELGLTENTYVYYTADHGTPGRNGPLANGKGSVKEGGLRVPLIFRGPGIQPGSFSTILASGVDLFPTVAELAGIRIPLPIGVEGG
;
A
#
# COMPACT_ATOMS: atom_id res chain seq x y z
N SER A 1 -11.01 8.46 -21.53
CA SER A 1 -10.12 8.13 -20.41
C SER A 1 -10.93 7.94 -19.14
N ASN A 2 -10.56 6.99 -18.32
CA ASN A 2 -11.16 6.81 -17.00
C ASN A 2 -10.49 7.77 -16.01
N PRO A 3 -11.18 8.77 -15.44
CA PRO A 3 -10.59 9.72 -14.50
C PRO A 3 -10.30 9.11 -13.13
N ASN A 4 -10.86 7.95 -12.84
CA ASN A 4 -10.75 7.26 -11.57
C ASN A 4 -10.49 5.74 -11.77
N PRO A 5 -9.31 5.38 -12.35
CA PRO A 5 -9.00 3.99 -12.63
C PRO A 5 -9.06 3.14 -11.37
N LYS A 6 -9.78 2.03 -11.42
CA LYS A 6 -9.96 1.12 -10.27
C LYS A 6 -10.41 1.82 -8.97
N GLN A 7 -11.05 2.97 -9.08
CA GLN A 7 -11.47 3.80 -7.94
C GLN A 7 -10.30 4.25 -7.05
N ALA A 8 -9.06 4.17 -7.53
CA ALA A 8 -7.87 4.49 -6.74
C ALA A 8 -7.87 5.92 -6.21
N TYR A 9 -8.24 6.88 -7.06
CA TYR A 9 -8.31 8.29 -6.70
C TYR A 9 -9.44 8.59 -5.71
N GLU A 10 -10.61 7.99 -5.91
CA GLU A 10 -11.76 8.14 -5.00
C GLU A 10 -11.45 7.49 -3.64
N THR A 11 -10.86 6.30 -3.63
CA THR A 11 -10.47 5.60 -2.41
C THR A 11 -9.45 6.40 -1.59
N ALA A 12 -8.44 6.97 -2.26
CA ALA A 12 -7.47 7.87 -1.61
C ALA A 12 -8.17 9.12 -1.06
N THR A 13 -9.05 9.76 -1.84
CA THR A 13 -9.80 10.95 -1.40
C THR A 13 -10.64 10.66 -0.17
N LYS A 14 -11.38 9.55 -0.14
CA LYS A 14 -12.16 9.13 1.05
C LYS A 14 -11.28 8.88 2.28
N GLY A 15 -10.09 8.28 2.07
CA GLY A 15 -9.10 8.11 3.12
C GLY A 15 -8.61 9.44 3.68
N ILE A 16 -8.27 10.38 2.81
CA ILE A 16 -7.85 11.74 3.16
C ILE A 16 -8.94 12.50 3.94
N GLU A 17 -10.17 12.46 3.45
CA GLU A 17 -11.32 13.06 4.14
C GLU A 17 -11.53 12.48 5.54
N PHE A 18 -11.38 11.17 5.67
CA PHE A 18 -11.47 10.48 6.96
C PHE A 18 -10.37 10.95 7.91
N MET A 19 -9.10 10.94 7.49
CA MET A 19 -7.96 11.39 8.31
C MET A 19 -8.13 12.85 8.74
N THR A 20 -8.48 13.73 7.81
CA THR A 20 -8.72 15.15 8.09
C THR A 20 -9.81 15.35 9.16
N ARG A 21 -10.90 14.58 9.05
CA ARG A 21 -11.98 14.63 10.03
C ARG A 21 -11.53 14.14 11.42
N GLN A 22 -10.75 13.04 11.48
CA GLN A 22 -10.25 12.52 12.75
C GLN A 22 -9.23 13.48 13.39
N ALA A 23 -8.33 14.04 12.61
CA ALA A 23 -7.39 15.05 13.08
C ALA A 23 -8.11 16.27 13.70
N LYS A 24 -9.14 16.77 13.01
CA LYS A 24 -9.94 17.93 13.48
C LYS A 24 -10.59 17.70 14.84
N ILE A 25 -11.04 16.48 15.13
CA ILE A 25 -11.69 16.13 16.38
C ILE A 25 -10.73 15.53 17.41
N GLY A 26 -9.44 15.45 17.10
CA GLY A 26 -8.41 14.94 18.00
C GLY A 26 -8.56 13.47 18.41
N LYS A 27 -9.19 12.64 17.55
CA LYS A 27 -9.39 11.21 17.85
C LYS A 27 -8.37 10.33 17.14
N PRO A 28 -7.80 9.35 17.85
CA PRO A 28 -6.99 8.32 17.20
C PRO A 28 -7.83 7.52 16.21
N PHE A 29 -7.19 6.97 15.20
CA PHE A 29 -7.87 6.19 14.17
C PHE A 29 -7.02 5.02 13.69
N PHE A 30 -7.68 4.03 13.15
CA PHE A 30 -7.13 3.00 12.29
C PHE A 30 -7.77 3.14 10.90
N LEU A 31 -6.97 3.21 9.86
CA LEU A 31 -7.42 3.36 8.49
C LEU A 31 -6.73 2.34 7.59
N GLN A 32 -7.50 1.45 6.99
CA GLN A 32 -7.01 0.56 5.94
C GLN A 32 -7.50 1.05 4.57
N ILE A 33 -6.57 1.26 3.65
CA ILE A 33 -6.84 1.66 2.28
C ILE A 33 -6.42 0.54 1.35
N SER A 34 -7.40 -0.18 0.79
CA SER A 34 -7.17 -1.28 -0.14
C SER A 34 -7.29 -0.78 -1.57
N GLN A 35 -6.19 -0.81 -2.31
CA GLN A 35 -6.15 -0.39 -3.71
C GLN A 35 -6.08 -1.58 -4.66
N TYR A 36 -6.75 -1.47 -5.80
CA TYR A 36 -6.80 -2.51 -6.83
C TYR A 36 -5.87 -2.25 -8.02
N GLY A 37 -4.85 -1.42 -7.85
CA GLY A 37 -3.97 -0.92 -8.90
C GLY A 37 -3.29 -1.98 -9.77
N GLY A 38 -3.05 -3.16 -9.28
CA GLY A 38 -2.34 -4.22 -10.04
C GLY A 38 -3.21 -5.09 -10.96
N ARG A 39 -4.53 -4.86 -11.05
CA ARG A 39 -5.46 -5.83 -11.66
C ARG A 39 -5.64 -5.75 -13.17
N SER A 40 -5.36 -4.63 -13.80
CA SER A 40 -5.52 -4.47 -15.26
C SER A 40 -4.56 -3.41 -15.79
N ALA A 41 -3.72 -3.82 -16.71
CA ALA A 41 -2.76 -2.94 -17.38
C ALA A 41 -3.39 -1.90 -18.31
N LEU A 42 -4.70 -1.91 -18.52
CA LEU A 42 -5.39 -1.03 -19.47
C LEU A 42 -6.31 0.00 -18.80
N ASP A 43 -6.26 0.10 -17.47
CA ASP A 43 -7.15 0.94 -16.70
C ASP A 43 -6.38 2.02 -15.92
N ALA A 44 -5.48 2.71 -16.59
CA ALA A 44 -4.76 3.86 -16.08
C ALA A 44 -5.35 5.16 -16.65
N LYS A 45 -5.07 6.29 -16.03
CA LYS A 45 -5.38 7.60 -16.60
C LYS A 45 -4.61 7.83 -17.90
N SER A 46 -5.22 8.56 -18.83
CA SER A 46 -4.56 8.91 -20.10
C SER A 46 -3.26 9.71 -19.88
N GLU A 47 -3.25 10.58 -18.89
CA GLU A 47 -2.09 11.41 -18.53
C GLU A 47 -0.93 10.57 -18.02
N THR A 48 -1.21 9.57 -17.15
CA THR A 48 -0.19 8.66 -16.64
C THR A 48 0.28 7.68 -17.71
N MET A 49 -0.60 7.25 -18.62
CA MET A 49 -0.22 6.48 -19.80
C MET A 49 0.77 7.23 -20.68
N GLU A 50 0.50 8.51 -20.97
CA GLU A 50 1.38 9.34 -21.78
C GLU A 50 2.71 9.60 -21.07
N THR A 51 2.67 9.91 -19.78
CA THR A 51 3.87 10.08 -18.94
C THR A 51 4.76 8.83 -19.00
N MET A 52 4.16 7.65 -18.90
CA MET A 52 4.93 6.40 -18.95
C MET A 52 5.44 6.09 -20.34
N ARG A 53 4.71 6.40 -21.42
CA ARG A 53 5.25 6.29 -22.80
C ARG A 53 6.53 7.09 -22.97
N GLN A 54 6.56 8.30 -22.45
CA GLN A 54 7.74 9.17 -22.52
C GLN A 54 8.91 8.65 -21.68
N ARG A 55 8.63 8.11 -20.48
CA ARG A 55 9.65 7.60 -19.54
C ARG A 55 10.29 6.28 -19.98
N VAL A 56 9.48 5.34 -20.45
CA VAL A 56 9.95 3.97 -20.72
C VAL A 56 10.28 3.73 -22.20
N GLY A 57 10.01 4.70 -23.07
CA GLY A 57 10.27 4.63 -24.49
C GLY A 57 9.38 3.59 -25.21
N ARG A 58 9.93 3.00 -26.30
CA ARG A 58 9.20 2.01 -27.12
C ARG A 58 9.00 0.71 -26.38
N ARG A 59 7.82 0.51 -25.80
CA ARG A 59 7.32 -0.72 -25.18
C ARG A 59 5.90 -1.00 -25.66
N ASP A 60 5.44 -2.23 -25.49
CA ASP A 60 4.05 -2.56 -25.80
C ASP A 60 3.08 -1.86 -24.85
N ASP A 61 1.85 -1.67 -25.29
CA ASP A 61 0.82 -0.94 -24.52
C ASP A 61 0.47 -1.66 -23.21
N ARG A 62 0.65 -2.96 -23.12
CA ARG A 62 0.41 -3.71 -21.88
C ARG A 62 1.45 -3.37 -20.81
N PHE A 63 2.73 -3.26 -21.20
CA PHE A 63 3.79 -2.84 -20.30
C PHE A 63 3.58 -1.39 -19.85
N ILE A 64 3.30 -0.49 -20.79
CA ILE A 64 3.03 0.93 -20.52
C ILE A 64 1.83 1.06 -19.58
N GLY A 65 0.74 0.33 -19.84
CA GLY A 65 -0.44 0.34 -19.00
C GLY A 65 -0.18 -0.16 -17.58
N ALA A 66 0.59 -1.23 -17.41
CA ALA A 66 0.96 -1.71 -16.09
C ALA A 66 1.80 -0.67 -15.31
N ALA A 67 2.75 -0.04 -15.99
CA ALA A 67 3.57 1.02 -15.40
C ALA A 67 2.74 2.28 -15.05
N ALA A 68 1.77 2.64 -15.89
CA ALA A 68 0.88 3.77 -15.65
C ALA A 68 -0.08 3.51 -14.46
N VAL A 69 -0.61 2.29 -14.33
CA VAL A 69 -1.40 1.89 -13.15
C VAL A 69 -0.57 1.96 -11.87
N ALA A 70 0.70 1.52 -11.92
CA ALA A 70 1.61 1.66 -10.78
C ALA A 70 1.86 3.13 -10.44
N LEU A 71 2.03 4.00 -11.43
CA LEU A 71 2.17 5.44 -11.23
C LEU A 71 0.91 6.07 -10.65
N ASP A 72 -0.29 5.69 -11.10
CA ASP A 72 -1.55 6.15 -10.50
C ASP A 72 -1.65 5.76 -9.01
N MET A 73 -1.21 4.56 -8.66
CA MET A 73 -1.16 4.11 -7.27
C MET A 73 -0.14 4.90 -6.45
N ASP A 74 1.05 5.10 -6.96
CA ASP A 74 2.12 5.88 -6.32
C ASP A 74 1.70 7.32 -6.04
N ILE A 75 1.08 7.98 -7.02
CA ILE A 75 0.50 9.33 -6.86
C ILE A 75 -0.51 9.37 -5.71
N ASN A 76 -1.39 8.38 -5.62
CA ASN A 76 -2.40 8.34 -4.57
C ASN A 76 -1.82 8.03 -3.18
N ILE A 77 -0.79 7.20 -3.10
CA ILE A 77 -0.03 6.98 -1.86
C ILE A 77 0.65 8.29 -1.44
N GLY A 78 1.30 8.99 -2.38
CA GLY A 78 1.90 10.31 -2.13
C GLY A 78 0.89 11.28 -1.52
N ARG A 79 -0.28 11.45 -2.12
CA ARG A 79 -1.36 12.32 -1.61
C ARG A 79 -1.76 11.99 -0.16
N ILE A 80 -1.82 10.71 0.19
CA ILE A 80 -2.14 10.26 1.56
C ILE A 80 -1.03 10.64 2.52
N LEU A 81 0.23 10.42 2.14
CA LEU A 81 1.40 10.75 2.97
C LEU A 81 1.56 12.25 3.13
N ASP A 82 1.42 13.04 2.06
CA ASP A 82 1.44 14.50 2.11
C ASP A 82 0.36 15.04 3.06
N THR A 83 -0.84 14.45 3.03
CA THR A 83 -1.92 14.82 3.96
C THR A 83 -1.55 14.54 5.42
N LEU A 84 -0.87 13.43 5.73
CA LEU A 84 -0.38 13.17 7.09
C LEU A 84 0.61 14.25 7.55
N ASP A 85 1.50 14.67 6.65
CA ASP A 85 2.47 15.72 6.94
C ASP A 85 1.78 17.09 7.13
N GLU A 86 0.85 17.46 6.26
CA GLU A 86 0.05 18.70 6.33
C GLU A 86 -0.81 18.78 7.62
N LEU A 87 -1.32 17.66 8.07
CA LEU A 87 -2.12 17.56 9.31
C LEU A 87 -1.25 17.50 10.57
N GLY A 88 0.08 17.46 10.46
CA GLY A 88 1.00 17.33 11.60
C GLY A 88 0.91 15.98 12.30
N LEU A 89 0.49 14.92 11.61
CA LEU A 89 0.26 13.59 12.17
C LEU A 89 1.46 12.64 11.99
N THR A 90 2.46 13.01 11.24
CA THR A 90 3.60 12.15 10.85
C THR A 90 4.33 11.56 12.05
N GLU A 91 4.57 12.36 13.08
CA GLU A 91 5.29 11.95 14.29
C GLU A 91 4.43 11.12 15.27
N ASN A 92 3.15 10.90 14.94
CA ASN A 92 2.22 10.16 15.78
C ASN A 92 1.38 9.15 14.97
N THR A 93 1.87 8.73 13.82
CA THR A 93 1.17 7.77 12.96
C THR A 93 2.12 6.71 12.44
N TYR A 94 1.75 5.45 12.62
CA TYR A 94 2.40 4.34 11.94
C TYR A 94 1.75 4.12 10.58
N VAL A 95 2.57 4.04 9.54
CA VAL A 95 2.15 3.71 8.18
C VAL A 95 2.71 2.34 7.80
N TYR A 96 1.85 1.47 7.37
CA TYR A 96 2.16 0.14 6.92
C TYR A 96 1.77 -0.03 5.46
N TYR A 97 2.70 -0.45 4.62
CA TYR A 97 2.45 -0.73 3.21
C TYR A 97 2.79 -2.18 2.88
N THR A 98 1.86 -2.89 2.28
CA THR A 98 2.06 -4.26 1.83
C THR A 98 1.14 -4.60 0.64
N ALA A 99 1.26 -5.82 0.12
CA ALA A 99 0.30 -6.42 -0.80
C ALA A 99 -0.31 -7.68 -0.19
N ASP A 100 -1.47 -8.06 -0.69
CA ASP A 100 -2.22 -9.25 -0.24
C ASP A 100 -1.56 -10.55 -0.74
N HIS A 101 -0.90 -10.53 -1.89
CA HIS A 101 -0.18 -11.65 -2.50
C HIS A 101 0.70 -11.16 -3.66
N GLY A 102 1.53 -12.04 -4.18
CA GLY A 102 2.34 -11.77 -5.37
C GLY A 102 1.50 -11.52 -6.63
N THR A 103 2.08 -10.79 -7.59
CA THR A 103 1.38 -10.46 -8.83
C THR A 103 1.17 -11.69 -9.72
N PRO A 104 0.16 -11.72 -10.60
CA PRO A 104 0.07 -12.74 -11.64
C PRO A 104 1.28 -12.69 -12.58
N GLY A 105 1.74 -13.86 -13.03
CA GLY A 105 2.82 -13.98 -14.02
C GLY A 105 4.20 -14.15 -13.37
N ARG A 106 5.22 -13.55 -13.98
CA ARG A 106 6.62 -13.68 -13.52
C ARG A 106 6.98 -12.60 -12.52
N ASN A 107 7.38 -13.02 -11.34
CA ASN A 107 7.92 -12.15 -10.27
C ASN A 107 9.44 -12.32 -10.15
N GLY A 108 10.16 -12.34 -11.28
CA GLY A 108 11.60 -12.58 -11.27
C GLY A 108 12.36 -11.64 -10.31
N PRO A 109 13.32 -12.17 -9.54
CA PRO A 109 13.88 -13.53 -9.61
C PRO A 109 13.06 -14.61 -8.87
N LEU A 110 11.93 -14.26 -8.26
CA LEU A 110 11.12 -15.19 -7.47
C LEU A 110 10.35 -16.17 -8.35
N ALA A 111 10.21 -17.41 -7.88
CA ALA A 111 9.49 -18.44 -8.62
C ALA A 111 7.98 -18.26 -8.57
N ASN A 112 7.32 -18.32 -9.72
CA ASN A 112 5.87 -18.22 -9.91
C ASN A 112 5.28 -16.86 -9.46
N GLY A 113 3.98 -16.82 -9.15
CA GLY A 113 3.23 -15.64 -8.75
C GLY A 113 1.92 -16.01 -8.09
N LYS A 114 0.93 -15.13 -8.18
CA LYS A 114 -0.41 -15.30 -7.58
C LYS A 114 -0.97 -16.71 -7.78
N GLY A 115 -1.49 -17.29 -6.70
CA GLY A 115 -2.06 -18.64 -6.67
C GLY A 115 -1.02 -19.74 -6.48
N SER A 116 0.24 -19.41 -6.23
CA SER A 116 1.31 -20.35 -5.93
C SER A 116 1.80 -20.19 -4.49
N VAL A 117 2.13 -21.30 -3.87
CA VAL A 117 2.81 -21.36 -2.55
C VAL A 117 4.33 -21.11 -2.64
N LYS A 118 4.86 -20.80 -3.83
CA LYS A 118 6.26 -20.42 -4.01
C LYS A 118 6.47 -18.95 -3.72
N GLU A 119 7.74 -18.55 -3.55
CA GLU A 119 8.14 -17.20 -3.18
C GLU A 119 7.47 -16.09 -4.00
N GLY A 120 7.30 -16.26 -5.32
CA GLY A 120 6.63 -15.26 -6.16
C GLY A 120 5.13 -15.10 -5.88
N GLY A 121 4.50 -16.06 -5.22
CA GLY A 121 3.10 -15.98 -4.79
C GLY A 121 2.93 -15.44 -3.37
N LEU A 122 3.87 -15.75 -2.48
CA LEU A 122 3.78 -15.45 -1.04
C LEU A 122 4.55 -14.19 -0.65
N ARG A 123 5.73 -13.96 -1.22
CA ARG A 123 6.60 -12.86 -0.84
C ARG A 123 6.11 -11.55 -1.45
N VAL A 124 5.78 -10.61 -0.60
CA VAL A 124 5.28 -9.28 -0.95
C VAL A 124 6.14 -8.20 -0.30
N PRO A 125 6.12 -6.96 -0.82
CA PRO A 125 6.75 -5.85 -0.13
C PRO A 125 6.12 -5.62 1.23
N LEU A 126 6.96 -5.25 2.20
CA LEU A 126 6.54 -4.82 3.52
C LEU A 126 7.36 -3.60 3.90
N ILE A 127 6.70 -2.48 4.07
CA ILE A 127 7.32 -1.22 4.47
C ILE A 127 6.61 -0.68 5.70
N PHE A 128 7.38 -0.30 6.70
CA PHE A 128 6.90 0.32 7.92
C PHE A 128 7.53 1.71 8.07
N ARG A 129 6.73 2.70 8.41
CA ARG A 129 7.15 4.05 8.78
C ARG A 129 6.42 4.48 10.04
N GLY A 130 7.07 5.18 10.96
CA GLY A 130 6.42 5.73 12.14
C GLY A 130 7.38 6.03 13.28
N PRO A 131 6.85 6.46 14.42
CA PRO A 131 7.65 6.79 15.62
C PRO A 131 8.58 5.65 16.03
N GLY A 132 9.85 5.99 16.30
CA GLY A 132 10.85 5.01 16.72
C GLY A 132 11.41 4.10 15.63
N ILE A 133 10.91 4.18 14.39
CA ILE A 133 11.44 3.42 13.26
C ILE A 133 12.57 4.21 12.61
N GLN A 134 13.76 3.62 12.57
CA GLN A 134 14.93 4.26 11.97
C GLN A 134 14.75 4.35 10.44
N PRO A 135 14.82 5.56 9.87
CA PRO A 135 14.74 5.73 8.41
C PRO A 135 15.84 4.97 7.67
N GLY A 136 15.50 4.36 6.54
CA GLY A 136 16.45 3.62 5.72
C GLY A 136 16.94 2.31 6.32
N SER A 137 16.38 1.88 7.45
CA SER A 137 16.71 0.58 8.05
C SER A 137 16.12 -0.58 7.23
N PHE A 138 16.73 -1.75 7.36
CA PHE A 138 16.29 -2.97 6.71
C PHE A 138 16.27 -4.12 7.71
N SER A 139 15.24 -4.94 7.67
CA SER A 139 15.09 -6.14 8.51
C SER A 139 15.05 -7.40 7.67
N THR A 140 15.68 -8.46 8.14
CA THR A 140 15.64 -9.81 7.57
C THR A 140 14.66 -10.73 8.33
N ILE A 141 13.97 -10.20 9.33
CA ILE A 141 12.96 -10.95 10.09
C ILE A 141 11.80 -11.26 9.14
N LEU A 142 11.38 -12.52 9.15
CA LEU A 142 10.18 -12.93 8.41
C LEU A 142 8.95 -12.41 9.16
N ALA A 143 8.07 -11.76 8.42
CA ALA A 143 6.77 -11.33 8.89
C ALA A 143 5.68 -11.81 7.94
N SER A 144 4.48 -11.99 8.45
CA SER A 144 3.34 -12.46 7.68
C SER A 144 2.08 -11.62 7.98
N GLY A 145 1.02 -11.83 7.22
CA GLY A 145 -0.24 -11.11 7.43
C GLY A 145 -0.86 -11.34 8.81
N VAL A 146 -0.56 -12.46 9.48
CA VAL A 146 -1.08 -12.76 10.82
C VAL A 146 -0.42 -11.90 11.91
N ASP A 147 0.79 -11.38 11.66
CA ASP A 147 1.51 -10.53 12.59
C ASP A 147 0.95 -9.09 12.64
N LEU A 148 0.19 -8.69 11.60
CA LEU A 148 -0.31 -7.33 11.51
C LEU A 148 -1.27 -6.96 12.65
N PHE A 149 -2.23 -7.84 12.94
CA PHE A 149 -3.24 -7.54 13.97
C PHE A 149 -2.63 -7.37 15.36
N PRO A 150 -1.81 -8.31 15.87
CA PRO A 150 -1.17 -8.15 17.18
C PRO A 150 -0.23 -6.94 17.21
N THR A 151 0.54 -6.68 16.14
CA THR A 151 1.42 -5.51 16.05
C THR A 151 0.63 -4.20 16.16
N VAL A 152 -0.47 -4.08 15.43
CA VAL A 152 -1.33 -2.87 15.49
C VAL A 152 -1.95 -2.71 16.87
N ALA A 153 -2.39 -3.80 17.50
CA ALA A 153 -2.95 -3.77 18.84
C ALA A 153 -1.92 -3.29 19.87
N GLU A 154 -0.68 -3.80 19.80
CA GLU A 154 0.41 -3.38 20.67
C GLU A 154 0.77 -1.90 20.46
N LEU A 155 0.94 -1.46 19.22
CA LEU A 155 1.21 -0.06 18.88
C LEU A 155 0.10 0.89 19.33
N ALA A 156 -1.15 0.42 19.35
CA ALA A 156 -2.30 1.16 19.88
C ALA A 156 -2.39 1.13 21.43
N GLY A 157 -1.47 0.47 22.12
CA GLY A 157 -1.48 0.34 23.58
C GLY A 157 -2.59 -0.56 24.13
N ILE A 158 -3.16 -1.43 23.30
CA ILE A 158 -4.22 -2.35 23.71
C ILE A 158 -3.61 -3.48 24.53
N ARG A 159 -4.01 -3.56 25.82
CA ARG A 159 -3.54 -4.56 26.78
C ARG A 159 -4.57 -5.64 27.10
N ILE A 160 -5.49 -5.89 26.21
CA ILE A 160 -6.46 -6.98 26.37
C ILE A 160 -5.83 -8.30 25.88
N PRO A 161 -6.07 -9.41 26.58
CA PRO A 161 -5.67 -10.71 26.04
C PRO A 161 -6.26 -10.89 24.65
N LEU A 162 -5.44 -11.24 23.68
CA LEU A 162 -5.94 -11.56 22.34
C LEU A 162 -6.86 -12.79 22.45
N PRO A 163 -7.95 -12.84 21.67
CA PRO A 163 -8.83 -14.00 21.64
C PRO A 163 -8.05 -15.28 21.33
N ILE A 164 -8.49 -16.40 21.91
CA ILE A 164 -7.92 -17.71 21.58
C ILE A 164 -8.04 -17.95 20.07
N GLY A 165 -6.93 -18.29 19.43
CA GLY A 165 -6.86 -18.51 17.98
C GLY A 165 -6.34 -17.31 17.17
N VAL A 166 -5.98 -16.19 17.81
CA VAL A 166 -5.17 -15.14 17.16
C VAL A 166 -3.72 -15.61 17.13
N GLU A 167 -3.19 -15.76 15.92
CA GLU A 167 -1.81 -16.11 15.67
C GLU A 167 -1.03 -14.84 15.29
N GLY A 168 0.26 -14.85 15.52
CA GLY A 168 1.17 -13.75 15.26
C GLY A 168 1.86 -13.29 16.55
N GLY A 169 3.11 -12.90 16.45
CA GLY A 169 3.94 -12.43 17.54
C GLY A 169 5.28 -11.90 17.07
#